data_f22ba2e94cd19a647529e7140a9c8aed
#
_entry.id   f22ba2e94cd19a647529e7140a9c8aed
#
_cell.length_a   1.000
_cell.length_b   1.000
_cell.length_c   1.000
_cell.angle_alpha   90.00
_cell.angle_beta   90.00
_cell.angle_gamma   90.00
#
_symmetry.space_group_name_H-M   'P 1'
#
loop_
_entity.id
_entity.type
_entity.pdbx_description
1 polymer ?
#
loop_
_entity_poly.entity_id
_entity_poly.type
_entity_poly.pdbx_seq_one_letter_code
_entity_poly.pdbx_strand_id
1 'polypeptide(L)'
;MDLNGKTKEEILKSFDVPAKMKIFTYEGEKDTIMKPTDSIIYYKHMLQTGMMAMEPRSGHIKAWVGGVNYKYFQYDHVGQGARQVGSTFKPFLYATAIEQLGMSPCDSIIDSYFTMPKGKWGIDADWSPKNSDGNYRGTTTLQKALANSINTVSAKLIDRVGPQAVVDMAKELGVTSDIPVQPSIALGAVDITVEQMVGAMSTFANQGVYVKPTFIIKIEDKNGVVIDQPVPVTKDVVNKDVAYAVVKLMEGVTTSGTGARLKWGGGGFIQYDYSFGNPIAGKTGTSQ
;
A
#
# COMPACT_ATOMS: atom_id res chain seq x y z
N MET A 1 1.82 -29.07 -25.45
CA MET A 1 0.40 -29.33 -25.79
C MET A 1 0.25 -29.02 -27.26
N ASP A 2 -0.08 -30.03 -28.03
CA ASP A 2 -0.39 -29.87 -29.45
C ASP A 2 -1.75 -29.18 -29.61
N LEU A 3 -1.75 -27.92 -29.89
CA LEU A 3 -2.91 -27.22 -30.41
C LEU A 3 -3.02 -27.56 -31.89
N ASN A 4 -3.84 -28.55 -32.27
CA ASN A 4 -4.13 -28.96 -33.64
C ASN A 4 -2.94 -29.57 -34.43
N GLY A 5 -2.06 -30.34 -33.80
CA GLY A 5 -0.98 -31.07 -34.46
C GLY A 5 0.18 -30.18 -34.96
N LYS A 6 0.25 -28.93 -34.50
CA LYS A 6 1.36 -28.00 -34.88
C LYS A 6 2.52 -28.12 -33.90
N THR A 7 3.72 -28.01 -34.44
CA THR A 7 4.92 -27.93 -33.60
C THR A 7 5.00 -26.58 -32.88
N LYS A 8 5.74 -26.53 -31.74
CA LYS A 8 5.98 -25.29 -31.02
C LYS A 8 6.54 -24.15 -31.91
N GLU A 9 7.41 -24.49 -32.85
CA GLU A 9 8.00 -23.52 -33.78
C GLU A 9 6.97 -22.97 -34.76
N GLU A 10 6.07 -23.81 -35.29
CA GLU A 10 4.99 -23.37 -36.19
C GLU A 10 4.00 -22.47 -35.44
N ILE A 11 3.68 -22.79 -34.16
CA ILE A 11 2.84 -21.93 -33.33
C ILE A 11 3.52 -20.58 -33.10
N LEU A 12 4.79 -20.55 -32.73
CA LEU A 12 5.52 -19.30 -32.53
C LEU A 12 5.60 -18.45 -33.81
N LYS A 13 5.84 -19.07 -34.97
CA LYS A 13 5.82 -18.36 -36.25
C LYS A 13 4.45 -17.78 -36.60
N SER A 14 3.35 -18.45 -36.20
CA SER A 14 1.99 -17.91 -36.43
C SER A 14 1.70 -16.65 -35.62
N PHE A 15 2.39 -16.45 -34.46
CA PHE A 15 2.26 -15.25 -33.66
C PHE A 15 2.95 -14.01 -34.25
N ASP A 16 3.80 -14.21 -35.27
CA ASP A 16 4.47 -13.13 -36.01
C ASP A 16 3.71 -12.68 -37.26
N VAL A 17 2.58 -13.32 -37.57
CA VAL A 17 1.75 -12.92 -38.70
C VAL A 17 0.67 -11.93 -38.22
N PRO A 18 0.56 -10.73 -38.86
CA PRO A 18 -0.46 -9.76 -38.53
C PRO A 18 -1.87 -10.33 -38.74
N ALA A 19 -2.72 -10.15 -37.75
CA ALA A 19 -4.14 -10.59 -37.74
C ALA A 19 -5.06 -9.46 -37.32
N LYS A 20 -6.29 -9.46 -37.82
CA LYS A 20 -7.35 -8.58 -37.33
C LYS A 20 -7.71 -9.01 -35.92
N MET A 21 -7.69 -8.06 -34.98
CA MET A 21 -8.06 -8.30 -33.61
C MET A 21 -8.68 -7.06 -32.98
N LYS A 22 -9.43 -7.28 -31.92
CA LYS A 22 -9.98 -6.23 -31.08
C LYS A 22 -9.12 -6.14 -29.82
N ILE A 23 -8.61 -4.95 -29.52
CA ILE A 23 -7.80 -4.69 -28.32
C ILE A 23 -8.54 -3.74 -27.39
N PHE A 24 -8.26 -3.84 -26.09
CA PHE A 24 -8.67 -2.89 -25.08
C PHE A 24 -7.70 -1.70 -25.08
N THR A 25 -8.25 -0.49 -25.01
CA THR A 25 -7.54 0.76 -24.71
C THR A 25 -8.24 1.47 -23.57
N TYR A 26 -7.60 2.46 -22.93
CA TYR A 26 -8.26 3.24 -21.86
C TYR A 26 -9.47 4.05 -22.36
N GLU A 27 -9.61 4.23 -23.68
CA GLU A 27 -10.75 4.89 -24.32
C GLU A 27 -11.83 3.88 -24.76
N GLY A 28 -11.61 2.58 -24.56
CA GLY A 28 -12.51 1.51 -24.96
C GLY A 28 -11.88 0.48 -25.91
N GLU A 29 -12.72 -0.34 -26.52
CA GLU A 29 -12.28 -1.37 -27.48
C GLU A 29 -11.95 -0.76 -28.83
N LYS A 30 -10.87 -1.20 -29.45
CA LYS A 30 -10.42 -0.76 -30.77
C LYS A 30 -10.10 -1.95 -31.68
N ASP A 31 -10.68 -1.94 -32.89
CA ASP A 31 -10.30 -2.89 -33.93
C ASP A 31 -8.97 -2.46 -34.56
N THR A 32 -8.05 -3.42 -34.71
CA THR A 32 -6.71 -3.18 -35.23
C THR A 32 -6.18 -4.40 -35.99
N ILE A 33 -5.10 -4.20 -36.75
CA ILE A 33 -4.33 -5.25 -37.35
C ILE A 33 -2.94 -5.20 -36.74
N MET A 34 -2.56 -6.23 -35.99
CA MET A 34 -1.24 -6.34 -35.38
C MET A 34 -0.85 -7.81 -35.21
N LYS A 35 0.42 -8.06 -34.94
CA LYS A 35 0.89 -9.40 -34.63
C LYS A 35 0.39 -9.81 -33.23
N PRO A 36 0.02 -11.06 -33.00
CA PRO A 36 -0.29 -11.57 -31.67
C PRO A 36 0.83 -11.31 -30.65
N THR A 37 2.10 -11.43 -31.04
CA THR A 37 3.26 -11.06 -30.20
C THR A 37 3.19 -9.60 -29.75
N ASP A 38 2.88 -8.68 -30.65
CA ASP A 38 2.80 -7.26 -30.34
C ASP A 38 1.61 -6.96 -29.41
N SER A 39 0.50 -7.70 -29.55
CA SER A 39 -0.64 -7.55 -28.65
C SER A 39 -0.32 -7.99 -27.22
N ILE A 40 0.47 -9.06 -27.05
CA ILE A 40 0.94 -9.51 -25.72
C ILE A 40 1.83 -8.43 -25.09
N ILE A 41 2.77 -7.88 -25.88
CA ILE A 41 3.65 -6.79 -25.43
C ILE A 41 2.82 -5.57 -25.03
N TYR A 42 1.86 -5.17 -25.87
CA TYR A 42 0.94 -4.06 -25.61
C TYR A 42 0.22 -4.22 -24.27
N TYR A 43 -0.40 -5.40 -24.01
CA TYR A 43 -1.10 -5.66 -22.76
C TYR A 43 -0.18 -5.71 -21.54
N LYS A 44 1.06 -6.19 -21.70
CA LYS A 44 2.07 -6.17 -20.61
C LYS A 44 2.53 -4.76 -20.22
N HIS A 45 2.43 -3.80 -21.13
CA HIS A 45 2.77 -2.39 -20.86
C HIS A 45 1.59 -1.58 -20.31
N MET A 46 0.37 -2.12 -20.29
CA MET A 46 -0.76 -1.41 -19.70
C MET A 46 -0.61 -1.29 -18.20
N LEU A 47 -0.74 -0.07 -17.70
CA LEU A 47 -0.74 0.20 -16.27
C LEU A 47 -1.95 -0.48 -15.63
N GLN A 48 -1.70 -1.18 -14.54
CA GLN A 48 -2.72 -1.83 -13.73
C GLN A 48 -2.97 -1.03 -12.46
N THR A 49 -4.16 -1.14 -11.89
CA THR A 49 -4.52 -0.47 -10.65
C THR A 49 -5.43 -1.36 -9.82
N GLY A 50 -5.36 -1.19 -8.51
CA GLY A 50 -6.31 -1.75 -7.55
C GLY A 50 -6.73 -0.68 -6.56
N MET A 51 -8.00 -0.68 -6.17
CA MET A 51 -8.53 0.24 -5.17
C MET A 51 -9.51 -0.47 -4.26
N MET A 52 -9.42 -0.18 -2.97
CA MET A 52 -10.38 -0.63 -1.97
C MET A 52 -10.79 0.55 -1.10
N ALA A 53 -12.09 0.66 -0.80
CA ALA A 53 -12.62 1.57 0.20
C ALA A 53 -13.39 0.76 1.26
N MET A 54 -13.16 1.07 2.52
CA MET A 54 -13.75 0.36 3.66
C MET A 54 -14.23 1.36 4.72
N GLU A 55 -15.32 1.05 5.38
CA GLU A 55 -15.75 1.76 6.58
C GLU A 55 -14.98 1.23 7.80
N PRO A 56 -14.18 2.05 8.49
CA PRO A 56 -13.28 1.56 9.55
C PRO A 56 -14.01 0.93 10.74
N ARG A 57 -15.20 1.41 11.09
CA ARG A 57 -15.94 0.95 12.27
C ARG A 57 -16.59 -0.41 12.10
N SER A 58 -17.13 -0.66 10.92
CA SER A 58 -17.87 -1.90 10.63
C SER A 58 -17.04 -2.94 9.89
N GLY A 59 -15.92 -2.54 9.27
CA GLY A 59 -15.16 -3.38 8.37
C GLY A 59 -15.81 -3.57 6.99
N HIS A 60 -16.96 -2.93 6.74
CA HIS A 60 -17.68 -3.12 5.48
C HIS A 60 -16.92 -2.52 4.30
N ILE A 61 -16.62 -3.35 3.32
CA ILE A 61 -16.04 -2.93 2.06
C ILE A 61 -17.10 -2.17 1.26
N LYS A 62 -16.82 -0.91 0.92
CA LYS A 62 -17.72 -0.01 0.18
C LYS A 62 -17.40 0.03 -1.31
N ALA A 63 -16.14 -0.21 -1.68
CA ALA A 63 -15.72 -0.32 -3.07
C ALA A 63 -14.53 -1.27 -3.18
N TRP A 64 -14.53 -2.04 -4.27
CA TRP A 64 -13.44 -2.95 -4.62
C TRP A 64 -13.24 -2.90 -6.12
N VAL A 65 -12.08 -2.44 -6.57
CA VAL A 65 -11.71 -2.36 -7.97
C VAL A 65 -10.41 -3.15 -8.13
N GLY A 66 -10.50 -4.39 -8.59
CA GLY A 66 -9.37 -5.31 -8.72
C GLY A 66 -8.47 -5.04 -9.92
N GLY A 67 -8.94 -4.28 -10.91
CA GLY A 67 -8.17 -3.97 -12.12
C GLY A 67 -8.88 -3.00 -13.03
N VAL A 68 -8.24 -2.63 -14.13
CA VAL A 68 -8.74 -1.61 -15.06
C VAL A 68 -9.95 -2.07 -15.89
N ASN A 69 -10.06 -3.37 -16.16
CA ASN A 69 -11.19 -3.95 -16.89
C ASN A 69 -11.21 -5.47 -16.72
N TYR A 70 -12.24 -6.03 -16.08
CA TYR A 70 -12.34 -7.45 -15.78
C TYR A 70 -12.37 -8.36 -17.03
N LYS A 71 -12.94 -7.91 -18.14
CA LYS A 71 -13.01 -8.68 -19.37
C LYS A 71 -11.61 -9.01 -19.93
N TYR A 72 -10.66 -8.10 -19.79
CA TYR A 72 -9.30 -8.21 -20.34
C TYR A 72 -8.24 -8.54 -19.30
N PHE A 73 -8.47 -8.16 -18.02
CA PHE A 73 -7.54 -8.31 -16.92
C PHE A 73 -8.28 -8.84 -15.70
N GLN A 74 -8.26 -10.17 -15.53
CA GLN A 74 -9.00 -10.85 -14.46
C GLN A 74 -8.19 -10.98 -13.17
N TYR A 75 -6.90 -10.60 -13.20
CA TYR A 75 -6.07 -10.65 -12.00
C TYR A 75 -6.48 -9.53 -11.03
N ASP A 76 -6.79 -9.93 -9.79
CA ASP A 76 -7.22 -9.01 -8.74
C ASP A 76 -6.01 -8.39 -8.03
N HIS A 77 -5.74 -7.12 -8.30
CA HIS A 77 -4.66 -6.37 -7.69
C HIS A 77 -4.95 -5.92 -6.24
N VAL A 78 -6.16 -6.12 -5.72
CA VAL A 78 -6.52 -5.79 -4.34
C VAL A 78 -6.28 -6.97 -3.41
N GLY A 79 -6.84 -8.14 -3.73
CA GLY A 79 -6.80 -9.31 -2.85
C GLY A 79 -5.68 -10.30 -3.17
N GLN A 80 -5.32 -10.45 -4.48
CA GLN A 80 -4.30 -11.42 -4.91
C GLN A 80 -2.92 -10.78 -5.13
N GLY A 81 -2.90 -9.50 -5.50
CA GLY A 81 -1.69 -8.78 -5.88
C GLY A 81 -0.88 -8.28 -4.70
N ALA A 82 -0.09 -9.13 -4.06
CA ALA A 82 0.92 -8.65 -3.12
C ALA A 82 2.04 -7.90 -3.87
N ARG A 83 2.35 -6.70 -3.42
CA ARG A 83 3.38 -5.82 -3.99
C ARG A 83 4.17 -5.15 -2.89
N GLN A 84 5.40 -4.79 -3.20
CA GLN A 84 6.26 -4.05 -2.28
C GLN A 84 5.60 -2.73 -1.89
N VAL A 85 5.27 -2.60 -0.61
CA VAL A 85 4.47 -1.47 -0.10
C VAL A 85 5.27 -0.17 0.03
N GLY A 86 6.59 -0.25 0.03
CA GLY A 86 7.46 0.92 0.16
C GLY A 86 7.10 1.76 1.38
N SER A 87 7.20 3.06 1.25
CA SER A 87 6.97 4.00 2.35
C SER A 87 5.56 4.01 2.94
N THR A 88 4.59 3.28 2.36
CA THR A 88 3.26 3.12 3.00
C THR A 88 3.31 2.26 4.26
N PHE A 89 4.40 1.51 4.49
CA PHE A 89 4.65 0.74 5.71
C PHE A 89 5.09 1.61 6.92
N LYS A 90 5.61 2.81 6.66
CA LYS A 90 6.14 3.69 7.73
C LYS A 90 5.17 3.99 8.87
N PRO A 91 3.86 4.19 8.68
CA PRO A 91 2.93 4.39 9.79
C PRO A 91 2.98 3.28 10.84
N PHE A 92 3.22 2.02 10.46
CA PHE A 92 3.35 0.90 11.42
C PHE A 92 4.61 1.04 12.27
N LEU A 93 5.75 1.38 11.66
CA LEU A 93 6.97 1.69 12.39
C LEU A 93 6.80 2.87 13.36
N TYR A 94 6.15 3.94 12.91
CA TYR A 94 5.92 5.11 13.76
C TYR A 94 4.94 4.81 14.90
N ALA A 95 3.92 3.99 14.66
CA ALA A 95 3.03 3.49 15.71
C ALA A 95 3.81 2.72 16.78
N THR A 96 4.67 1.78 16.35
CA THR A 96 5.55 1.02 17.24
C THR A 96 6.47 1.94 18.08
N ALA A 97 7.06 2.97 17.44
CA ALA A 97 7.92 3.90 18.13
C ALA A 97 7.17 4.77 19.15
N ILE A 98 5.97 5.23 18.83
CA ILE A 98 5.11 5.98 19.76
C ILE A 98 4.73 5.08 20.94
N GLU A 99 4.28 3.86 20.66
CA GLU A 99 3.81 2.94 21.71
C GLU A 99 4.94 2.49 22.66
N GLN A 100 6.09 2.08 22.10
CA GLN A 100 7.16 1.48 22.91
C GLN A 100 8.13 2.49 23.50
N LEU A 101 8.38 3.60 22.82
CA LEU A 101 9.33 4.62 23.26
C LEU A 101 8.66 5.86 23.88
N GLY A 102 7.33 5.90 23.94
CA GLY A 102 6.57 7.05 24.44
C GLY A 102 6.77 8.32 23.60
N MET A 103 7.12 8.17 22.32
CA MET A 103 7.40 9.31 21.45
C MET A 103 6.11 10.04 21.03
N SER A 104 6.21 11.35 20.85
CA SER A 104 5.13 12.19 20.36
C SER A 104 5.38 12.71 18.94
N PRO A 105 4.34 13.14 18.21
CA PRO A 105 4.50 13.78 16.91
C PRO A 105 5.44 14.99 16.90
N CYS A 106 5.59 15.68 18.06
CA CYS A 106 6.42 16.86 18.22
C CYS A 106 7.88 16.55 18.57
N ASP A 107 8.20 15.31 18.95
CA ASP A 107 9.55 14.95 19.34
C ASP A 107 10.53 15.09 18.18
N SER A 108 11.69 15.63 18.51
CA SER A 108 12.74 15.90 17.55
C SER A 108 13.63 14.68 17.32
N ILE A 109 14.00 14.47 16.07
CA ILE A 109 14.97 13.46 15.63
C ILE A 109 15.88 14.10 14.58
N ILE A 110 17.13 13.64 14.50
CA ILE A 110 18.11 14.21 13.57
C ILE A 110 18.07 13.42 12.24
N ASP A 111 17.72 14.09 11.17
CA ASP A 111 17.90 13.63 9.79
C ASP A 111 19.35 13.88 9.37
N SER A 112 20.17 12.88 9.41
CA SER A 112 21.57 12.89 9.02
C SER A 112 21.97 11.55 8.45
N TYR A 113 23.12 11.45 7.82
CA TYR A 113 23.71 10.18 7.42
C TYR A 113 23.63 9.17 8.58
N PHE A 114 23.25 7.95 8.24
CA PHE A 114 23.09 6.86 9.19
C PHE A 114 23.55 5.55 8.56
N THR A 115 24.32 4.78 9.32
CA THR A 115 24.74 3.42 8.95
C THR A 115 24.40 2.48 10.09
N MET A 116 23.70 1.41 9.76
CA MET A 116 23.54 0.27 10.65
C MET A 116 24.64 -0.73 10.32
N PRO A 117 25.52 -1.10 11.26
CA PRO A 117 26.65 -1.97 10.98
C PRO A 117 26.20 -3.40 10.72
N LYS A 118 26.98 -4.11 9.91
CA LYS A 118 26.86 -5.56 9.69
C LYS A 118 26.74 -6.32 11.02
N GLY A 119 25.87 -7.32 11.05
CA GLY A 119 25.57 -8.17 12.20
C GLY A 119 24.49 -7.59 13.13
N LYS A 120 24.24 -6.28 13.14
CA LYS A 120 23.14 -5.72 13.91
C LYS A 120 21.81 -6.14 13.28
N TRP A 121 20.88 -6.61 14.09
CA TRP A 121 19.59 -7.15 13.63
C TRP A 121 19.72 -8.23 12.55
N GLY A 122 20.85 -8.96 12.49
CA GLY A 122 21.08 -10.07 11.56
C GLY A 122 21.40 -9.67 10.12
N ILE A 123 21.71 -8.41 9.83
CA ILE A 123 22.07 -7.99 8.46
C ILE A 123 23.49 -8.45 8.08
N ASP A 124 23.68 -8.88 6.82
CA ASP A 124 24.94 -9.44 6.32
C ASP A 124 25.96 -8.38 5.85
N ALA A 125 25.52 -7.14 5.69
CA ALA A 125 26.35 -6.01 5.26
C ALA A 125 25.89 -4.72 5.94
N ASP A 126 26.77 -3.70 5.94
CA ASP A 126 26.40 -2.36 6.42
C ASP A 126 25.24 -1.80 5.62
N TRP A 127 24.22 -1.27 6.31
CA TRP A 127 23.03 -0.71 5.69
C TRP A 127 22.95 0.80 5.92
N SER A 128 23.06 1.55 4.83
CA SER A 128 23.10 3.04 4.84
C SER A 128 22.01 3.61 3.91
N PRO A 129 20.73 3.63 4.35
CA PRO A 129 19.67 4.17 3.53
C PRO A 129 19.82 5.68 3.32
N LYS A 130 19.57 6.13 2.08
CA LYS A 130 19.57 7.56 1.73
C LYS A 130 18.15 8.07 1.63
N ASN A 131 17.96 9.36 1.89
CA ASN A 131 16.70 10.03 1.54
C ASN A 131 16.53 10.05 0.02
N SER A 132 15.28 10.04 -0.46
CA SER A 132 14.97 9.97 -1.89
C SER A 132 15.48 11.16 -2.70
N ASP A 133 15.64 12.31 -2.05
CA ASP A 133 16.19 13.55 -2.63
C ASP A 133 17.70 13.71 -2.37
N GLY A 134 18.32 12.75 -1.68
CA GLY A 134 19.75 12.79 -1.32
C GLY A 134 20.13 13.81 -0.24
N ASN A 135 19.18 14.58 0.29
CA ASN A 135 19.45 15.65 1.25
C ASN A 135 19.19 15.25 2.70
N TYR A 136 19.90 15.87 3.63
CA TYR A 136 19.69 15.75 5.07
C TYR A 136 19.26 17.08 5.65
N ARG A 137 18.21 17.07 6.49
CA ARG A 137 17.56 18.30 6.99
C ARG A 137 17.97 18.70 8.39
N GLY A 138 18.83 17.92 9.04
CA GLY A 138 19.21 18.15 10.45
C GLY A 138 18.05 17.82 11.40
N THR A 139 17.86 18.65 12.43
CA THR A 139 16.81 18.41 13.43
C THR A 139 15.43 18.61 12.80
N THR A 140 14.59 17.60 12.90
CA THR A 140 13.21 17.59 12.41
C THR A 140 12.28 16.93 13.42
N THR A 141 10.98 17.19 13.35
CA THR A 141 9.99 16.51 14.21
C THR A 141 9.56 15.18 13.56
N LEU A 142 9.03 14.24 14.36
CA LEU A 142 8.44 13.02 13.82
C LEU A 142 7.35 13.30 12.79
N GLN A 143 6.51 14.32 13.04
CA GLN A 143 5.47 14.72 12.09
C GLN A 143 6.06 15.13 10.74
N LYS A 144 7.06 16.01 10.72
CA LYS A 144 7.72 16.43 9.47
C LYS A 144 8.47 15.26 8.81
N ALA A 145 9.04 14.37 9.60
CA ALA A 145 9.76 13.19 9.10
C ALA A 145 8.83 12.23 8.36
N LEU A 146 7.64 11.91 8.92
CA LEU A 146 6.65 11.08 8.23
C LEU A 146 6.05 11.82 7.03
N ALA A 147 5.73 13.11 7.18
CA ALA A 147 5.16 13.94 6.13
C ALA A 147 6.02 13.94 4.85
N ASN A 148 7.34 14.10 5.01
CA ASN A 148 8.31 14.08 3.93
C ASN A 148 8.90 12.72 3.63
N SER A 149 8.40 11.67 4.28
CA SER A 149 8.82 10.28 4.05
C SER A 149 10.34 10.06 4.22
N ILE A 150 10.95 10.68 5.23
CA ILE A 150 12.41 10.67 5.45
C ILE A 150 12.90 9.26 5.80
N ASN A 151 13.80 8.72 4.98
CA ASN A 151 14.28 7.34 5.11
C ASN A 151 15.26 7.17 6.28
N THR A 152 16.18 8.11 6.47
CA THR A 152 17.17 8.06 7.55
C THR A 152 16.54 8.08 8.94
N VAL A 153 15.46 8.85 9.09
CA VAL A 153 14.66 8.87 10.32
C VAL A 153 13.99 7.51 10.55
N SER A 154 13.38 6.92 9.52
CA SER A 154 12.78 5.59 9.63
C SER A 154 13.82 4.52 9.98
N ALA A 155 15.04 4.60 9.42
CA ALA A 155 16.13 3.70 9.76
C ALA A 155 16.59 3.85 11.22
N LYS A 156 16.65 5.07 11.74
CA LYS A 156 16.95 5.32 13.16
C LYS A 156 15.84 4.85 14.10
N LEU A 157 14.59 4.96 13.69
CA LEU A 157 13.45 4.46 14.48
C LEU A 157 13.47 2.94 14.58
N ILE A 158 13.62 2.23 13.45
CA ILE A 158 13.67 0.76 13.50
C ILE A 158 14.89 0.23 14.25
N ASP A 159 15.99 0.98 14.21
CA ASP A 159 17.18 0.67 15.01
C ASP A 159 16.92 0.76 16.51
N ARG A 160 16.01 1.63 16.94
CA ARG A 160 15.65 1.83 18.35
C ARG A 160 14.61 0.81 18.85
N VAL A 161 13.57 0.51 18.03
CA VAL A 161 12.48 -0.39 18.43
C VAL A 161 12.77 -1.86 18.09
N GLY A 162 13.64 -2.11 17.12
CA GLY A 162 13.94 -3.43 16.58
C GLY A 162 12.95 -3.89 15.50
N PRO A 163 13.41 -4.66 14.49
CA PRO A 163 12.55 -5.13 13.40
C PRO A 163 11.40 -6.03 13.86
N GLN A 164 11.63 -6.90 14.87
CA GLN A 164 10.62 -7.83 15.36
C GLN A 164 9.38 -7.09 15.89
N ALA A 165 9.58 -6.03 16.68
CA ALA A 165 8.47 -5.25 17.24
C ALA A 165 7.57 -4.63 16.14
N VAL A 166 8.18 -4.22 15.02
CA VAL A 166 7.43 -3.66 13.88
C VAL A 166 6.68 -4.75 13.12
N VAL A 167 7.27 -5.95 13.00
CA VAL A 167 6.58 -7.12 12.43
C VAL A 167 5.38 -7.50 13.29
N ASP A 168 5.55 -7.56 14.60
CA ASP A 168 4.48 -7.89 15.54
C ASP A 168 3.35 -6.87 15.46
N MET A 169 3.65 -5.58 15.44
CA MET A 169 2.68 -4.51 15.22
C MET A 169 1.90 -4.71 13.91
N ALA A 170 2.58 -4.98 12.80
CA ALA A 170 1.91 -5.19 11.52
C ALA A 170 0.99 -6.42 11.54
N LYS A 171 1.40 -7.51 12.19
CA LYS A 171 0.59 -8.72 12.38
C LYS A 171 -0.65 -8.44 13.24
N GLU A 172 -0.48 -7.71 14.34
CA GLU A 172 -1.60 -7.29 15.19
C GLU A 172 -2.61 -6.40 14.43
N LEU A 173 -2.13 -5.55 13.53
CA LEU A 173 -2.95 -4.73 12.63
C LEU A 173 -3.63 -5.55 11.51
N GLY A 174 -3.48 -6.89 11.49
CA GLY A 174 -4.16 -7.78 10.55
C GLY A 174 -3.38 -8.10 9.27
N VAL A 175 -2.11 -7.75 9.17
CA VAL A 175 -1.27 -8.16 8.02
C VAL A 175 -0.93 -9.64 8.16
N THR A 176 -1.37 -10.45 7.19
CA THR A 176 -1.13 -11.90 7.17
C THR A 176 0.03 -12.30 6.25
N SER A 177 0.45 -11.41 5.35
CA SER A 177 1.62 -11.61 4.49
C SER A 177 2.87 -11.93 5.33
N ASP A 178 3.78 -12.69 4.76
CA ASP A 178 5.07 -12.96 5.40
C ASP A 178 5.93 -11.68 5.39
N ILE A 179 6.40 -11.28 6.58
CA ILE A 179 7.19 -10.06 6.78
C ILE A 179 8.56 -10.47 7.29
N PRO A 180 9.63 -10.21 6.52
CA PRO A 180 10.98 -10.54 6.97
C PRO A 180 11.38 -9.69 8.20
N VAL A 181 11.97 -10.32 9.21
CA VAL A 181 12.45 -9.61 10.41
C VAL A 181 13.80 -8.96 10.09
N GLN A 182 13.77 -7.88 9.32
CA GLN A 182 14.95 -7.15 8.84
C GLN A 182 14.74 -5.63 8.90
N PRO A 183 15.80 -4.84 9.11
CA PRO A 183 15.70 -3.38 9.16
C PRO A 183 15.12 -2.73 7.90
N SER A 184 15.27 -3.37 6.74
CA SER A 184 14.76 -2.87 5.45
C SER A 184 13.23 -2.71 5.41
N ILE A 185 12.48 -3.38 6.30
CA ILE A 185 11.02 -3.17 6.42
C ILE A 185 10.66 -1.75 6.84
N ALA A 186 11.58 -1.00 7.47
CA ALA A 186 11.39 0.42 7.77
C ALA A 186 11.12 1.26 6.52
N LEU A 187 11.56 0.78 5.36
CA LEU A 187 11.35 1.40 4.05
C LEU A 187 10.29 0.66 3.21
N GLY A 188 9.66 -0.37 3.80
CA GLY A 188 8.62 -1.17 3.18
C GLY A 188 9.13 -2.19 2.16
N ALA A 189 10.31 -2.77 2.39
CA ALA A 189 10.82 -3.90 1.61
C ALA A 189 10.07 -5.20 1.97
N VAL A 190 8.77 -5.20 1.75
CA VAL A 190 7.84 -6.30 2.05
C VAL A 190 6.64 -6.23 1.09
N ASP A 191 6.17 -7.39 0.65
CA ASP A 191 5.03 -7.52 -0.25
C ASP A 191 3.73 -7.75 0.54
N ILE A 192 2.78 -6.83 0.42
CA ILE A 192 1.47 -6.88 1.11
C ILE A 192 0.38 -6.54 0.09
N THR A 193 -0.81 -7.12 0.25
CA THR A 193 -1.96 -6.79 -0.61
C THR A 193 -2.60 -5.46 -0.22
N VAL A 194 -3.31 -4.83 -1.16
CA VAL A 194 -4.07 -3.60 -0.89
C VAL A 194 -5.13 -3.84 0.19
N GLU A 195 -5.81 -5.00 0.18
CA GLU A 195 -6.79 -5.38 1.19
C GLU A 195 -6.20 -5.34 2.60
N GLN A 196 -5.05 -6.00 2.80
CA GLN A 196 -4.38 -6.03 4.10
C GLN A 196 -3.93 -4.63 4.54
N MET A 197 -3.38 -3.83 3.62
CA MET A 197 -2.96 -2.45 3.91
C MET A 197 -4.13 -1.55 4.29
N VAL A 198 -5.26 -1.65 3.60
CA VAL A 198 -6.48 -0.87 3.93
C VAL A 198 -7.04 -1.31 5.28
N GLY A 199 -7.13 -2.62 5.55
CA GLY A 199 -7.55 -3.14 6.85
C GLY A 199 -6.68 -2.64 7.99
N ALA A 200 -5.36 -2.75 7.84
CA ALA A 200 -4.39 -2.30 8.84
C ALA A 200 -4.44 -0.78 9.09
N MET A 201 -4.49 0.02 8.03
CA MET A 201 -4.59 1.48 8.15
C MET A 201 -5.92 1.93 8.78
N SER A 202 -7.00 1.21 8.52
CA SER A 202 -8.32 1.48 9.10
C SER A 202 -8.34 1.38 10.61
N THR A 203 -7.44 0.60 11.22
CA THR A 203 -7.29 0.48 12.67
C THR A 203 -6.98 1.83 13.32
N PHE A 204 -6.11 2.63 12.70
CA PHE A 204 -5.80 3.97 13.23
C PHE A 204 -7.00 4.91 13.13
N ALA A 205 -7.75 4.86 12.01
CA ALA A 205 -8.97 5.63 11.83
C ALA A 205 -10.09 5.19 12.80
N ASN A 206 -10.07 3.94 13.24
CA ASN A 206 -11.00 3.35 14.20
C ASN A 206 -10.48 3.34 15.66
N GLN A 207 -9.69 4.35 16.01
CA GLN A 207 -9.22 4.57 17.39
C GLN A 207 -8.40 3.40 17.98
N GLY A 208 -7.72 2.62 17.11
CA GLY A 208 -6.87 1.51 17.53
C GLY A 208 -7.54 0.13 17.49
N VAL A 209 -8.79 0.05 17.09
CA VAL A 209 -9.53 -1.21 16.96
C VAL A 209 -9.47 -1.70 15.51
N TYR A 210 -8.82 -2.82 15.30
CA TYR A 210 -8.85 -3.53 14.01
C TYR A 210 -10.21 -4.18 13.80
N VAL A 211 -10.77 -4.03 12.60
CA VAL A 211 -11.96 -4.73 12.15
C VAL A 211 -11.63 -5.42 10.83
N LYS A 212 -11.83 -6.74 10.79
CA LYS A 212 -11.55 -7.54 9.58
C LYS A 212 -12.43 -7.06 8.42
N PRO A 213 -11.83 -6.75 7.24
CA PRO A 213 -12.60 -6.37 6.05
C PRO A 213 -13.62 -7.44 5.66
N THR A 214 -14.84 -7.04 5.36
CA THR A 214 -15.92 -7.92 4.91
C THR A 214 -16.83 -7.25 3.89
N PHE A 215 -17.31 -8.01 2.91
CA PHE A 215 -18.31 -7.56 1.93
C PHE A 215 -19.63 -8.31 2.06
N ILE A 216 -19.66 -9.44 2.79
CA ILE A 216 -20.90 -10.15 3.08
C ILE A 216 -21.38 -9.71 4.45
N ILE A 217 -22.45 -8.94 4.48
CA ILE A 217 -23.05 -8.41 5.71
C ILE A 217 -24.29 -9.19 6.16
N LYS A 218 -24.94 -9.89 5.22
CA LYS A 218 -26.13 -10.68 5.48
C LYS A 218 -26.41 -11.61 4.31
N ILE A 219 -26.91 -12.82 4.59
CA ILE A 219 -27.44 -13.77 3.62
C ILE A 219 -28.91 -14.01 3.95
N GLU A 220 -29.81 -13.79 2.98
CA GLU A 220 -31.25 -13.99 3.10
C GLU A 220 -31.75 -15.00 2.09
N ASP A 221 -32.83 -15.68 2.43
CA ASP A 221 -33.58 -16.51 1.47
C ASP A 221 -34.46 -15.62 0.57
N LYS A 222 -35.14 -16.24 -0.40
CA LYS A 222 -36.06 -15.57 -1.34
C LYS A 222 -37.26 -14.87 -0.66
N ASN A 223 -37.56 -15.18 0.59
CA ASN A 223 -38.68 -14.61 1.35
C ASN A 223 -38.21 -13.50 2.31
N GLY A 224 -36.91 -13.18 2.33
CA GLY A 224 -36.33 -12.18 3.22
C GLY A 224 -35.97 -12.70 4.62
N VAL A 225 -36.04 -14.03 4.82
CA VAL A 225 -35.60 -14.63 6.09
C VAL A 225 -34.08 -14.66 6.12
N VAL A 226 -33.48 -14.09 7.17
CA VAL A 226 -32.04 -14.08 7.37
C VAL A 226 -31.56 -15.52 7.63
N ILE A 227 -30.70 -16.03 6.73
CA ILE A 227 -30.05 -17.34 6.87
C ILE A 227 -28.76 -17.21 7.69
N ASP A 228 -27.97 -16.16 7.43
CA ASP A 228 -26.72 -15.88 8.11
C ASP A 228 -26.43 -14.38 8.17
N GLN A 229 -25.85 -13.95 9.27
CA GLN A 229 -25.40 -12.56 9.46
C GLN A 229 -24.07 -12.59 10.18
N PRO A 230 -22.94 -12.52 9.43
CA PRO A 230 -21.62 -12.56 10.03
C PRO A 230 -21.41 -11.44 11.06
N VAL A 231 -20.89 -11.80 12.21
CA VAL A 231 -20.48 -10.84 13.25
C VAL A 231 -19.09 -10.30 12.87
N PRO A 232 -18.87 -8.98 12.89
CA PRO A 232 -17.56 -8.41 12.63
C PRO A 232 -16.49 -8.97 13.59
N VAL A 233 -15.37 -9.43 13.04
CA VAL A 233 -14.20 -9.85 13.83
C VAL A 233 -13.42 -8.60 14.18
N THR A 234 -13.32 -8.29 15.47
CA THR A 234 -12.64 -7.11 15.99
C THR A 234 -11.50 -7.47 16.92
N LYS A 235 -10.49 -6.61 17.01
CA LYS A 235 -9.36 -6.75 17.92
C LYS A 235 -8.85 -5.38 18.35
N ASP A 236 -8.68 -5.16 19.65
CA ASP A 236 -7.96 -4.00 20.18
C ASP A 236 -6.46 -4.20 19.90
N VAL A 237 -5.84 -3.30 19.15
CA VAL A 237 -4.44 -3.43 18.72
C VAL A 237 -3.54 -2.40 19.38
N VAL A 238 -3.90 -1.13 19.28
CA VAL A 238 -3.16 -0.03 19.93
C VAL A 238 -4.14 0.82 20.71
N ASN A 239 -3.63 1.52 21.74
CA ASN A 239 -4.50 2.42 22.48
C ASN A 239 -4.93 3.62 21.61
N LYS A 240 -6.01 4.28 22.04
CA LYS A 240 -6.62 5.41 21.33
C LYS A 240 -5.65 6.57 21.11
N ASP A 241 -4.75 6.83 22.05
CA ASP A 241 -3.83 7.96 21.99
C ASP A 241 -2.73 7.70 20.94
N VAL A 242 -2.23 6.45 20.85
CA VAL A 242 -1.29 6.02 19.79
C VAL A 242 -1.96 6.13 18.43
N ALA A 243 -3.19 5.61 18.27
CA ALA A 243 -3.94 5.70 17.04
C ALA A 243 -4.14 7.16 16.60
N TYR A 244 -4.55 8.03 17.53
CA TYR A 244 -4.72 9.46 17.28
C TYR A 244 -3.41 10.13 16.85
N ALA A 245 -2.31 9.85 17.56
CA ALA A 245 -0.99 10.38 17.21
C ALA A 245 -0.56 9.99 15.79
N VAL A 246 -0.76 8.72 15.41
CA VAL A 246 -0.45 8.23 14.05
C VAL A 246 -1.31 8.93 12.99
N VAL A 247 -2.61 9.12 13.24
CA VAL A 247 -3.48 9.89 12.34
C VAL A 247 -2.96 11.31 12.18
N LYS A 248 -2.56 11.98 13.27
CA LYS A 248 -1.98 13.34 13.21
C LYS A 248 -0.66 13.41 12.43
N LEU A 249 0.19 12.39 12.54
CA LEU A 249 1.38 12.26 11.71
C LEU A 249 1.01 12.15 10.21
N MET A 250 0.01 11.33 9.88
CA MET A 250 -0.45 11.11 8.50
C MET A 250 -1.19 12.32 7.91
N GLU A 251 -1.87 13.14 8.71
CA GLU A 251 -2.43 14.42 8.27
C GLU A 251 -1.34 15.37 7.75
N GLY A 252 -0.14 15.33 8.33
CA GLY A 252 1.02 16.07 7.86
C GLY A 252 1.41 15.73 6.42
N VAL A 253 1.26 14.47 6.02
CA VAL A 253 1.58 14.00 4.65
C VAL A 253 0.73 14.73 3.59
N THR A 254 -0.57 14.92 3.86
CA THR A 254 -1.51 15.54 2.92
C THR A 254 -1.56 17.06 3.07
N THR A 255 -1.14 17.60 4.21
CA THR A 255 -1.16 19.04 4.46
C THR A 255 0.08 19.76 3.87
N SER A 256 1.28 19.20 4.10
CA SER A 256 2.54 19.84 3.72
C SER A 256 3.62 18.86 3.23
N GLY A 257 3.28 17.57 3.13
CA GLY A 257 4.20 16.51 2.77
C GLY A 257 4.03 15.99 1.34
N THR A 258 4.42 14.75 1.14
CA THR A 258 4.45 14.08 -0.17
C THR A 258 3.06 13.90 -0.82
N GLY A 259 1.98 13.98 -0.05
CA GLY A 259 0.58 13.91 -0.49
C GLY A 259 -0.14 15.25 -0.58
N ALA A 260 0.56 16.37 -0.45
CA ALA A 260 -0.03 17.71 -0.40
C ALA A 260 -0.90 18.07 -1.63
N ARG A 261 -0.62 17.46 -2.78
CA ARG A 261 -1.43 17.63 -4.01
C ARG A 261 -2.90 17.21 -3.84
N LEU A 262 -3.20 16.30 -2.92
CA LEU A 262 -4.59 15.89 -2.63
C LEU A 262 -5.40 17.03 -1.99
N LYS A 263 -4.76 17.95 -1.27
CA LYS A 263 -5.42 19.05 -0.56
C LYS A 263 -5.38 20.36 -1.34
N TRP A 264 -4.28 20.65 -2.02
CA TRP A 264 -4.01 21.98 -2.59
C TRP A 264 -4.22 22.04 -4.12
N GLY A 265 -4.67 20.93 -4.74
CA GLY A 265 -4.72 20.84 -6.18
C GLY A 265 -3.31 20.83 -6.81
N GLY A 266 -3.10 19.99 -7.80
CA GLY A 266 -1.84 19.97 -8.55
C GLY A 266 -1.92 20.95 -9.71
N GLY A 267 -1.14 22.00 -9.70
CA GLY A 267 -1.06 22.91 -10.85
C GLY A 267 -0.84 22.15 -12.16
N GLY A 268 -1.67 22.40 -13.15
CA GLY A 268 -1.42 22.14 -14.56
C GLY A 268 -1.84 20.79 -15.15
N PHE A 269 -1.99 19.73 -14.39
CA PHE A 269 -2.33 18.40 -14.94
C PHE A 269 -3.66 17.80 -14.46
N ILE A 270 -4.28 18.36 -13.44
CA ILE A 270 -5.57 17.86 -12.91
C ILE A 270 -6.59 18.98 -13.15
N GLN A 271 -7.52 18.71 -14.06
CA GLN A 271 -8.60 19.62 -14.47
C GLN A 271 -9.69 19.76 -13.39
N TYR A 272 -9.57 19.08 -12.27
CA TYR A 272 -10.54 19.06 -11.19
C TYR A 272 -9.92 19.63 -9.92
N ASP A 273 -10.63 20.57 -9.28
CA ASP A 273 -10.30 21.06 -7.95
C ASP A 273 -10.74 20.01 -6.90
N TYR A 274 -9.79 19.19 -6.45
CA TYR A 274 -10.00 18.21 -5.38
C TYR A 274 -9.66 18.81 -4.00
N SER A 275 -9.89 20.10 -3.79
CA SER A 275 -9.72 20.69 -2.48
C SER A 275 -10.75 20.14 -1.50
N PHE A 276 -10.40 19.05 -0.83
CA PHE A 276 -11.23 18.51 0.24
C PHE A 276 -11.17 19.45 1.45
N GLY A 277 -12.33 19.98 1.86
CA GLY A 277 -12.44 20.80 3.08
C GLY A 277 -12.17 20.03 4.36
N ASN A 278 -12.30 18.71 4.33
CA ASN A 278 -12.06 17.84 5.47
C ASN A 278 -10.58 17.47 5.63
N PRO A 279 -10.08 17.27 6.88
CA PRO A 279 -8.75 16.70 7.10
C PRO A 279 -8.62 15.33 6.44
N ILE A 280 -7.49 15.09 5.79
CA ILE A 280 -7.15 13.80 5.17
C ILE A 280 -5.87 13.31 5.82
N ALA A 281 -5.89 12.08 6.32
CA ALA A 281 -4.71 11.37 6.78
C ALA A 281 -4.33 10.30 5.75
N GLY A 282 -3.05 10.19 5.41
CA GLY A 282 -2.61 9.20 4.43
C GLY A 282 -1.11 9.04 4.36
N LYS A 283 -0.64 8.09 3.55
CA LYS A 283 0.77 7.90 3.27
C LYS A 283 1.01 7.52 1.82
N THR A 284 1.92 8.21 1.18
CA THR A 284 2.40 7.88 -0.18
C THR A 284 3.47 6.81 -0.10
N GLY A 285 3.53 5.94 -1.12
CA GLY A 285 4.57 4.94 -1.29
C GLY A 285 5.15 4.98 -2.70
N THR A 286 6.39 4.54 -2.80
CA THR A 286 7.09 4.25 -4.06
C THR A 286 7.85 2.94 -3.86
N SER A 287 7.70 2.00 -4.77
CA SER A 287 8.50 0.78 -4.88
C SER A 287 9.38 0.85 -6.12
N GLN A 288 10.50 0.16 -6.09
CA GLN A 288 11.40 0.00 -7.24
C GLN A 288 11.10 -1.26 -8.00
#